data_b19bb2003cc8b20a5153bcdbcfc2d216
#
_entry.id   b19bb2003cc8b20a5153bcdbcfc2d216
#
_cell.length_a   1.000
_cell.length_b   1.000
_cell.length_c   1.000
_cell.angle_alpha   90.00
_cell.angle_beta   90.00
_cell.angle_gamma   90.00
#
_symmetry.space_group_name_H-M   'P 1'
#
loop_
_entity.id
_entity.type
_entity.pdbx_description
1 polymer ?
#
loop_
_entity_poly.entity_id
_entity_poly.type
_entity_poly.pdbx_seq_one_letter_code
_entity_poly.pdbx_strand_id
1 'polypeptide(L)'
;RAAYAPGARGLIVKEVAGGVTLVTDPVAEAAARRLLARPRTPPLTPAQAEALAIVAYLQPVSRPEMARIRGVSSDSATTTLVERGLIEEAGRSQFGAVLYRTTPLFLKLFGLNSLDDLPDPSQWDPTPQEEADLRERLLRAGEQRAGVAPPPPAP
;
A
#
# COMPACT_ATOMS: atom_id res chain seq x y z
N ARG A 1 -16.65 21.59 17.43
CA ARG A 1 -15.70 20.55 17.86
C ARG A 1 -16.13 19.90 19.18
N ALA A 2 -16.59 20.63 20.19
CA ALA A 2 -16.98 20.06 21.50
C ALA A 2 -18.08 18.99 21.41
N ALA A 3 -19.06 19.13 20.50
CA ALA A 3 -20.15 18.17 20.32
C ALA A 3 -19.73 16.81 19.74
N TYR A 4 -18.53 16.70 19.20
CA TYR A 4 -17.94 15.50 18.60
C TYR A 4 -16.61 15.16 19.27
N ALA A 5 -16.56 15.29 20.59
CA ALA A 5 -15.41 14.83 21.38
C ALA A 5 -15.32 13.30 21.32
N PRO A 6 -14.11 12.71 21.39
CA PRO A 6 -13.93 11.27 21.43
C PRO A 6 -14.81 10.61 22.52
N GLY A 7 -15.48 9.52 22.18
CA GLY A 7 -16.37 8.79 23.08
C GLY A 7 -17.79 9.33 23.23
N ALA A 8 -18.09 10.53 22.71
CA ALA A 8 -19.39 11.20 23.00
C ALA A 8 -20.54 10.72 22.10
N ARG A 9 -20.34 10.56 20.80
CA ARG A 9 -21.42 10.32 19.81
C ARG A 9 -21.10 9.27 18.75
N GLY A 10 -20.03 8.51 18.92
CA GLY A 10 -19.60 7.51 17.93
C GLY A 10 -19.00 8.11 16.64
N LEU A 11 -18.94 9.43 16.54
CA LEU A 11 -18.28 10.19 15.46
C LEU A 11 -17.34 11.22 16.08
N ILE A 12 -16.20 11.42 15.45
CA ILE A 12 -15.22 12.45 15.80
C ILE A 12 -14.90 13.33 14.61
N VAL A 13 -14.48 14.55 14.87
CA VAL A 13 -13.96 15.47 13.85
C VAL A 13 -12.49 15.18 13.64
N LYS A 14 -12.09 14.88 12.40
CA LYS A 14 -10.70 14.66 12.00
C LYS A 14 -10.31 15.62 10.89
N GLU A 15 -9.09 16.10 10.92
CA GLU A 15 -8.47 16.81 9.80
C GLU A 15 -7.87 15.78 8.84
N VAL A 16 -8.24 15.88 7.56
CA VAL A 16 -7.82 14.91 6.52
C VAL A 16 -7.72 15.64 5.19
N ALA A 17 -6.62 15.44 4.47
CA ALA A 17 -6.39 16.04 3.15
C ALA A 17 -6.57 17.55 3.13
N GLY A 18 -6.10 18.25 4.16
CA GLY A 18 -6.21 19.71 4.30
C GLY A 18 -7.62 20.23 4.61
N GLY A 19 -8.58 19.34 4.90
CA GLY A 19 -9.95 19.67 5.27
C GLY A 19 -10.38 19.04 6.58
N VAL A 20 -11.63 19.29 6.98
CA VAL A 20 -12.23 18.74 8.20
C VAL A 20 -13.35 17.80 7.82
N THR A 21 -13.38 16.59 8.38
CA THR A 21 -14.40 15.57 8.14
C THR A 21 -14.85 14.90 9.43
N LEU A 22 -16.06 14.33 9.40
CA LEU A 22 -16.54 13.44 10.45
C LEU A 22 -16.10 11.99 10.11
N VAL A 23 -15.49 11.34 11.06
CA VAL A 23 -15.10 9.92 10.94
C VAL A 23 -15.69 9.13 12.10
N THR A 24 -15.78 7.82 11.94
CA THR A 24 -16.20 6.94 13.04
C THR A 24 -15.20 7.03 14.18
N ASP A 25 -15.72 7.20 15.40
CA ASP A 25 -14.91 7.11 16.62
C ASP A 25 -14.33 5.69 16.73
N PRO A 26 -13.05 5.50 17.05
CA PRO A 26 -12.48 4.17 17.27
C PRO A 26 -13.27 3.30 18.26
N VAL A 27 -13.86 3.89 19.29
CA VAL A 27 -14.72 3.19 20.25
C VAL A 27 -15.97 2.61 19.59
N ALA A 28 -16.52 3.28 18.56
CA ALA A 28 -17.71 2.86 17.84
C ALA A 28 -17.39 1.99 16.61
N GLU A 29 -16.15 1.77 16.26
CA GLU A 29 -15.74 1.10 15.02
C GLU A 29 -16.32 -0.31 14.88
N ALA A 30 -16.30 -1.10 15.94
CA ALA A 30 -16.85 -2.46 15.92
C ALA A 30 -18.37 -2.48 15.64
N ALA A 31 -19.13 -1.54 16.19
CA ALA A 31 -20.55 -1.39 15.94
C ALA A 31 -20.82 -0.90 14.51
N ALA A 32 -20.07 0.08 14.03
CA ALA A 32 -20.15 0.60 12.66
C ALA A 32 -19.85 -0.50 11.62
N ARG A 33 -18.83 -1.32 11.83
CA ARG A 33 -18.50 -2.45 10.95
C ARG A 33 -19.64 -3.47 10.87
N ARG A 34 -20.31 -3.79 12.00
CA ARG A 34 -21.47 -4.70 12.02
C ARG A 34 -22.66 -4.11 11.27
N LEU A 35 -22.92 -2.82 11.44
CA LEU A 35 -24.03 -2.13 10.80
C LEU A 35 -23.84 -1.99 9.29
N LEU A 36 -22.65 -1.66 8.85
CA LEU A 36 -22.31 -1.42 7.44
C LEU A 36 -21.99 -2.71 6.66
N ALA A 37 -21.85 -3.81 7.33
CA ALA A 37 -21.70 -5.24 6.99
C ALA A 37 -20.99 -5.64 5.69
N ARG A 38 -20.82 -4.79 4.67
CA ARG A 38 -20.10 -5.09 3.44
C ARG A 38 -19.45 -3.84 2.85
N PRO A 39 -18.14 -3.84 2.59
CA PRO A 39 -17.53 -2.78 1.81
C PRO A 39 -18.13 -2.77 0.40
N ARG A 40 -18.61 -1.62 -0.07
CA ARG A 40 -19.14 -1.46 -1.44
C ARG A 40 -18.05 -1.63 -2.49
N THR A 41 -16.80 -1.45 -2.11
CA THR A 41 -15.62 -1.58 -2.97
C THR A 41 -14.76 -2.73 -2.46
N PRO A 42 -14.35 -3.68 -3.32
CA PRO A 42 -13.44 -4.76 -2.91
C PRO A 42 -12.14 -4.20 -2.32
N PRO A 43 -11.52 -4.89 -1.36
CA PRO A 43 -10.20 -4.50 -0.87
C PRO A 43 -9.17 -4.50 -2.00
N LEU A 44 -8.06 -3.81 -1.80
CA LEU A 44 -6.94 -3.87 -2.72
C LEU A 44 -6.33 -5.28 -2.68
N THR A 45 -5.99 -5.81 -3.85
CA THR A 45 -5.16 -7.01 -3.93
C THR A 45 -3.74 -6.70 -3.45
N PRO A 46 -2.94 -7.69 -3.05
CA PRO A 46 -1.53 -7.48 -2.68
C PRO A 46 -0.76 -6.70 -3.76
N ALA A 47 -0.92 -7.07 -5.03
CA ALA A 47 -0.28 -6.39 -6.16
C ALA A 47 -0.70 -4.91 -6.29
N GLN A 48 -1.97 -4.60 -6.04
CA GLN A 48 -2.46 -3.22 -6.04
C GLN A 48 -1.93 -2.43 -4.83
N ALA A 49 -1.88 -3.06 -3.66
CA ALA A 49 -1.34 -2.42 -2.46
C ALA A 49 0.16 -2.10 -2.60
N GLU A 50 0.96 -3.04 -3.13
CA GLU A 50 2.38 -2.82 -3.44
C GLU A 50 2.58 -1.68 -4.43
N ALA A 51 1.85 -1.68 -5.57
CA ALA A 51 1.94 -0.62 -6.56
C ALA A 51 1.52 0.74 -5.98
N LEU A 52 0.47 0.78 -5.17
CA LEU A 52 0.02 2.00 -4.51
C LEU A 52 1.05 2.53 -3.51
N ALA A 53 1.70 1.64 -2.73
CA ALA A 53 2.77 2.01 -1.82
C ALA A 53 3.96 2.63 -2.57
N ILE A 54 4.40 2.01 -3.68
CA ILE A 54 5.47 2.56 -4.51
C ILE A 54 5.12 3.97 -4.99
N VAL A 55 3.89 4.18 -5.49
CA VAL A 55 3.46 5.52 -5.91
C VAL A 55 3.45 6.47 -4.73
N ALA A 56 2.92 6.07 -3.57
CA ALA A 56 2.81 6.95 -2.40
C ALA A 56 4.17 7.47 -1.90
N TYR A 57 5.19 6.62 -1.90
CA TYR A 57 6.52 6.98 -1.38
C TYR A 57 7.48 7.54 -2.43
N LEU A 58 7.32 7.15 -3.71
CA LEU A 58 8.31 7.48 -4.75
C LEU A 58 7.77 8.38 -5.87
N GLN A 59 6.57 8.90 -5.74
CA GLN A 59 5.97 9.76 -6.76
C GLN A 59 6.79 11.02 -7.06
N PRO A 60 6.82 11.47 -8.34
CA PRO A 60 6.14 10.88 -9.49
C PRO A 60 6.90 9.67 -10.06
N VAL A 61 6.23 8.55 -10.33
CA VAL A 61 6.84 7.29 -10.76
C VAL A 61 6.10 6.70 -11.96
N SER A 62 6.85 6.08 -12.88
CA SER A 62 6.32 5.44 -14.09
C SER A 62 6.04 3.95 -13.89
N ARG A 63 5.20 3.35 -14.80
CA ARG A 63 4.95 1.90 -14.80
C ARG A 63 6.22 1.05 -14.93
N PRO A 64 7.19 1.39 -15.82
CA PRO A 64 8.45 0.65 -15.88
C PRO A 64 9.26 0.68 -14.58
N GLU A 65 9.28 1.83 -13.89
CA GLU A 65 9.95 1.94 -12.60
C GLU A 65 9.25 1.11 -11.52
N MET A 66 7.93 1.16 -11.43
CA MET A 66 7.15 0.29 -10.54
C MET A 66 7.41 -1.19 -10.81
N ALA A 67 7.42 -1.60 -12.10
CA ALA A 67 7.70 -2.98 -12.49
C ALA A 67 9.11 -3.43 -12.10
N ARG A 68 10.11 -2.54 -12.22
CA ARG A 68 11.48 -2.82 -11.81
C ARG A 68 11.60 -3.01 -10.30
N ILE A 69 10.92 -2.19 -9.50
CA ILE A 69 10.93 -2.31 -8.03
C ILE A 69 10.23 -3.59 -7.59
N ARG A 70 9.09 -3.94 -8.21
CA ARG A 70 8.31 -5.13 -7.86
C ARG A 70 8.89 -6.43 -8.43
N GLY A 71 9.74 -6.36 -9.43
CA GLY A 71 10.22 -7.52 -10.18
C GLY A 71 9.19 -8.16 -11.12
N VAL A 72 7.97 -7.60 -11.21
CA VAL A 72 6.85 -8.08 -12.05
C VAL A 72 6.09 -6.90 -12.65
N SER A 73 5.32 -7.13 -13.74
CA SER A 73 4.49 -6.09 -14.36
C SER A 73 3.52 -5.45 -13.35
N SER A 74 3.37 -4.13 -13.47
CA SER A 74 2.45 -3.32 -12.66
C SER A 74 1.25 -2.80 -13.45
N ASP A 75 1.08 -3.19 -14.73
CA ASP A 75 0.10 -2.59 -15.64
C ASP A 75 -1.34 -2.70 -15.15
N SER A 76 -1.79 -3.91 -14.83
CA SER A 76 -3.17 -4.12 -14.36
C SER A 76 -3.42 -3.46 -13.00
N ALA A 77 -2.44 -3.52 -12.10
CA ALA A 77 -2.53 -2.86 -10.79
C ALA A 77 -2.65 -1.34 -10.96
N THR A 78 -1.79 -0.74 -11.79
CA THR A 78 -1.81 0.71 -12.08
C THR A 78 -3.12 1.12 -12.71
N THR A 79 -3.62 0.39 -13.71
CA THR A 79 -4.90 0.68 -14.37
C THR A 79 -6.05 0.69 -13.35
N THR A 80 -6.14 -0.36 -12.52
CA THR A 80 -7.18 -0.42 -11.48
C THR A 80 -7.06 0.71 -10.45
N LEU A 81 -5.84 1.10 -10.05
CA LEU A 81 -5.64 2.20 -9.11
C LEU A 81 -6.07 3.55 -9.70
N VAL A 82 -5.83 3.78 -11.01
CA VAL A 82 -6.34 4.96 -11.74
C VAL A 82 -7.86 4.94 -11.81
N GLU A 83 -8.48 3.82 -12.21
CA GLU A 83 -9.94 3.64 -12.27
C GLU A 83 -10.61 3.87 -10.90
N ARG A 84 -9.94 3.48 -9.82
CA ARG A 84 -10.38 3.72 -8.45
C ARG A 84 -10.12 5.15 -7.96
N GLY A 85 -9.44 5.97 -8.74
CA GLY A 85 -9.09 7.34 -8.40
C GLY A 85 -8.07 7.47 -7.27
N LEU A 86 -7.31 6.42 -6.97
CA LEU A 86 -6.28 6.43 -5.92
C LEU A 86 -4.98 7.07 -6.39
N ILE A 87 -4.68 6.92 -7.68
CA ILE A 87 -3.57 7.56 -8.36
C ILE A 87 -4.05 8.24 -9.64
N GLU A 88 -3.30 9.21 -10.11
CA GLU A 88 -3.56 9.96 -11.34
C GLU A 88 -2.27 10.19 -12.12
N GLU A 89 -2.41 10.56 -13.40
CA GLU A 89 -1.28 10.96 -14.23
C GLU A 89 -0.74 12.32 -13.77
N ALA A 90 0.57 12.39 -13.51
CA ALA A 90 1.28 13.59 -13.06
C ALA A 90 2.11 14.25 -14.18
N GLY A 91 2.08 13.68 -15.39
CA GLY A 91 2.86 14.14 -16.54
C GLY A 91 3.63 13.02 -17.23
N ARG A 92 4.69 13.38 -17.93
CA ARG A 92 5.56 12.44 -18.64
C ARG A 92 7.02 12.65 -18.27
N SER A 93 7.77 11.55 -18.22
CA SER A 93 9.22 11.61 -18.07
C SER A 93 9.90 12.17 -19.33
N GLN A 94 11.18 12.50 -19.23
CA GLN A 94 12.00 12.90 -20.38
C GLN A 94 12.04 11.84 -21.51
N PHE A 95 11.71 10.59 -21.21
CA PHE A 95 11.62 9.48 -22.18
C PHE A 95 10.19 9.21 -22.65
N GLY A 96 9.21 10.08 -22.32
CA GLY A 96 7.83 9.97 -22.74
C GLY A 96 6.96 9.01 -21.91
N ALA A 97 7.50 8.34 -20.89
CA ALA A 97 6.75 7.47 -20.01
C ALA A 97 5.77 8.30 -19.14
N VAL A 98 4.53 7.83 -18.99
CA VAL A 98 3.54 8.45 -18.11
C VAL A 98 3.99 8.29 -16.65
N LEU A 99 3.94 9.38 -15.91
CA LEU A 99 4.25 9.44 -14.48
C LEU A 99 2.96 9.48 -13.68
N TYR A 100 2.94 8.81 -12.54
CA TYR A 100 1.79 8.72 -11.64
C TYR A 100 2.09 9.31 -10.27
N ARG A 101 1.05 9.87 -9.66
CA ARG A 101 1.05 10.34 -8.27
C ARG A 101 -0.25 9.96 -7.57
N THR A 102 -0.27 10.05 -6.26
CA THR A 102 -1.47 9.86 -5.44
C THR A 102 -2.43 11.04 -5.58
N THR A 103 -3.72 10.80 -5.31
CA THR A 103 -4.79 11.80 -5.39
C THR A 103 -5.20 12.29 -3.99
N PRO A 104 -5.99 13.39 -3.90
CA PRO A 104 -6.63 13.76 -2.63
C PRO A 104 -7.55 12.67 -2.06
N LEU A 105 -8.13 11.80 -2.91
CA LEU A 105 -8.93 10.66 -2.46
C LEU A 105 -8.07 9.64 -1.71
N PHE A 106 -6.83 9.41 -2.15
CA PHE A 106 -5.87 8.58 -1.42
C PHE A 106 -5.69 9.10 0.01
N LEU A 107 -5.37 10.39 0.18
CA LEU A 107 -5.20 10.99 1.50
C LEU A 107 -6.44 10.80 2.39
N LYS A 108 -7.64 11.03 1.81
CA LYS A 108 -8.91 10.86 2.52
C LYS A 108 -9.14 9.43 2.99
N LEU A 109 -8.89 8.44 2.14
CA LEU A 109 -9.13 7.04 2.45
C LEU A 109 -8.13 6.49 3.47
N PHE A 110 -6.89 6.97 3.44
CA PHE A 110 -5.86 6.59 4.41
C PHE A 110 -5.85 7.48 5.67
N GLY A 111 -6.69 8.52 5.70
CA GLY A 111 -6.86 9.40 6.85
C GLY A 111 -5.65 10.29 7.12
N LEU A 112 -4.92 10.66 6.05
CA LEU A 112 -3.72 11.49 6.07
C LEU A 112 -4.07 12.95 5.77
N ASN A 113 -3.35 13.90 6.34
CA ASN A 113 -3.45 15.33 5.98
C ASN A 113 -2.57 15.66 4.77
N SER A 114 -1.37 15.08 4.75
CA SER A 114 -0.40 15.20 3.67
C SER A 114 0.36 13.87 3.48
N LEU A 115 1.24 13.82 2.50
CA LEU A 115 2.13 12.68 2.30
C LEU A 115 3.19 12.56 3.39
N ASP A 116 3.49 13.64 4.10
CA ASP A 116 4.44 13.64 5.22
C ASP A 116 3.91 12.85 6.42
N ASP A 117 2.59 12.60 6.48
CA ASP A 117 1.97 11.75 7.49
C ASP A 117 2.16 10.25 7.19
N LEU A 118 2.76 9.89 6.05
CA LEU A 118 3.09 8.50 5.76
C LEU A 118 4.13 8.00 6.76
N PRO A 119 3.98 6.76 7.27
CA PRO A 119 4.97 6.17 8.15
C PRO A 119 6.35 6.12 7.49
N ASP A 120 7.41 6.35 8.27
CA ASP A 120 8.78 6.27 7.78
C ASP A 120 9.08 4.82 7.33
N PRO A 121 9.51 4.59 6.07
CA PRO A 121 9.85 3.26 5.58
C PRO A 121 10.93 2.55 6.42
N SER A 122 11.85 3.29 7.01
CA SER A 122 12.93 2.74 7.84
C SER A 122 12.43 1.96 9.07
N GLN A 123 11.17 2.18 9.47
CA GLN A 123 10.54 1.42 10.56
C GLN A 123 10.28 -0.05 10.20
N TRP A 124 10.30 -0.37 8.91
CA TRP A 124 10.12 -1.75 8.40
C TRP A 124 11.38 -2.33 7.78
N ASP A 125 12.48 -1.58 7.80
CA ASP A 125 13.76 -2.15 7.44
C ASP A 125 14.09 -3.28 8.43
N PRO A 126 14.42 -4.48 7.94
CA PRO A 126 14.74 -5.58 8.84
C PRO A 126 15.94 -5.19 9.71
N THR A 127 15.83 -5.48 10.98
CA THR A 127 16.96 -5.31 11.89
C THR A 127 18.15 -6.17 11.43
N PRO A 128 19.40 -5.83 11.78
CA PRO A 128 20.57 -6.64 11.42
C PRO A 128 20.42 -8.12 11.83
N GLN A 129 19.68 -8.38 12.90
CA GLN A 129 19.38 -9.74 13.38
C GLN A 129 18.41 -10.46 12.42
N GLU A 130 17.33 -9.78 12.00
CA GLU A 130 16.35 -10.33 11.04
C GLU A 130 16.96 -10.55 9.67
N GLU A 131 17.85 -9.67 9.21
CA GLU A 131 18.64 -9.88 7.99
C GLU A 131 19.54 -11.11 8.08
N ALA A 132 20.22 -11.30 9.21
CA ALA A 132 21.07 -12.45 9.45
C ALA A 132 20.25 -13.76 9.45
N ASP A 133 19.11 -13.77 10.13
CA ASP A 133 18.18 -14.90 10.17
C ASP A 133 17.61 -15.23 8.79
N LEU A 134 17.23 -14.20 8.02
CA LEU A 134 16.73 -14.38 6.66
C LEU A 134 17.80 -14.96 5.75
N ARG A 135 19.02 -14.43 5.84
CA ARG A 135 20.18 -14.94 5.07
C ARG A 135 20.45 -16.40 5.38
N GLU A 136 20.43 -16.78 6.65
CA GLU A 136 20.64 -18.17 7.06
C GLU A 136 19.54 -19.10 6.53
N ARG A 137 18.27 -18.69 6.61
CA ARG A 137 17.13 -19.45 6.04
C ARG A 137 17.25 -19.64 4.53
N LEU A 138 17.67 -18.59 3.81
CA LEU A 138 17.86 -18.66 2.35
C LEU A 138 19.02 -19.60 1.98
N LEU A 139 20.12 -19.58 2.72
CA LEU A 139 21.25 -20.48 2.51
C LEU A 139 20.83 -21.93 2.75
N ARG A 140 20.17 -22.24 3.85
CA ARG A 140 19.63 -23.59 4.13
C ARG A 140 18.64 -24.08 3.06
N ALA A 141 17.76 -23.20 2.60
CA ALA A 141 16.82 -23.54 1.51
C ALA A 141 17.55 -23.77 0.18
N GLY A 142 18.64 -23.04 -0.10
CA GLY A 142 19.50 -23.25 -1.26
C GLY A 142 20.24 -24.61 -1.21
N GLU A 143 20.81 -24.95 -0.05
CA GLU A 143 21.48 -26.23 0.17
C GLU A 143 20.53 -27.42 0.04
N GLN A 144 19.31 -27.31 0.57
CA GLN A 144 18.29 -28.36 0.42
C GLN A 144 17.88 -28.58 -1.04
N ARG A 145 17.82 -27.52 -1.85
CA ARG A 145 17.52 -27.59 -3.28
C ARG A 145 18.71 -28.17 -4.09
N ALA A 146 19.93 -27.83 -3.72
CA ALA A 146 21.13 -28.31 -4.36
C ALA A 146 21.39 -29.80 -4.05
N GLY A 147 20.91 -30.31 -2.90
CA GLY A 147 21.00 -31.72 -2.51
C GLY A 147 19.95 -32.63 -3.14
N VAL A 148 18.96 -32.10 -3.87
CA VAL A 148 17.99 -32.90 -4.62
C VAL A 148 18.64 -33.33 -5.94
N ALA A 149 19.09 -34.56 -6.01
CA ALA A 149 19.62 -35.16 -7.26
C ALA A 149 18.56 -35.04 -8.38
N PRO A 150 18.98 -34.75 -9.63
CA PRO A 150 18.05 -34.75 -10.75
C PRO A 150 17.45 -36.14 -10.94
N PRO A 151 16.17 -36.23 -11.35
CA PRO A 151 15.57 -37.56 -11.60
C PRO A 151 16.35 -38.31 -12.66
N PRO A 152 16.47 -39.65 -12.53
CA PRO A 152 17.17 -40.47 -13.52
C PRO A 152 16.51 -40.31 -14.90
N PRO A 153 17.29 -40.36 -15.99
CA PRO A 153 16.72 -40.28 -17.34
C PRO A 153 15.71 -41.42 -17.52
N ALA A 154 14.58 -41.08 -18.13
CA ALA A 154 13.53 -42.04 -18.46
C ALA A 154 14.08 -43.12 -19.41
N PRO A 155 13.64 -44.39 -19.29
CA PRO A 155 14.10 -45.53 -20.11
C PRO A 155 13.75 -45.35 -21.59
#